data_11995c91119c2bf342d111cd2207699e
#
_entry.id   11995c91119c2bf342d111cd2207699e
#
_cell.length_a   1.000
_cell.length_b   1.000
_cell.length_c   1.000
_cell.angle_alpha   90.00
_cell.angle_beta   90.00
_cell.angle_gamma   90.00
#
_symmetry.space_group_name_H-M   'P 1'
#
loop_
_entity.id
_entity.type
_entity.pdbx_description
1 polymer ?
#
loop_
_entity_poly.entity_id
_entity_poly.type
_entity_poly.pdbx_seq_one_letter_code
_entity_poly.pdbx_strand_id
1 'polypeptide(L)'
;MRYFITLSYNGTNYSGWQTQPSAVTVQETIERALGVILRSPTPIPIVGAGRTDAGVHARAMVAHVDLPLELEEAKDLVFRADRFLPKDIALHCIRPVREEAHARFSATARTYRYYLTLRKNPFVEDLMLRLHFPLDFEAMNEAAKRLLDYTDFTSFSKLHTDVKTNDCRITEAYWQRGAEEGTWVFTITADRFLRNMVRAIVGTLLQVGKGRLTVDDFAGIIAAQDRSKAAASAPAHALYLEAVTYPSDLYLG
;
A
#
# COMPACT_ATOMS: atom_id res chain seq x y z
N MET A 1 -3.58 5.44 26.52
CA MET A 1 -4.13 4.21 25.90
C MET A 1 -3.65 4.15 24.45
N ARG A 2 -3.39 2.96 23.93
CA ARG A 2 -3.02 2.78 22.49
C ARG A 2 -4.25 2.58 21.64
N TYR A 3 -4.25 3.22 20.50
CA TYR A 3 -5.33 3.15 19.50
C TYR A 3 -4.78 2.80 18.12
N PHE A 4 -5.59 2.08 17.33
CA PHE A 4 -5.44 2.00 15.89
C PHE A 4 -6.40 2.98 15.22
N ILE A 5 -5.85 3.83 14.35
CA ILE A 5 -6.61 4.73 13.47
C ILE A 5 -6.60 4.11 12.07
N THR A 6 -7.78 3.91 11.49
CA THR A 6 -7.92 3.55 10.08
C THR A 6 -8.14 4.82 9.27
N LEU A 7 -7.41 4.96 8.17
CA LEU A 7 -7.40 6.17 7.36
C LEU A 7 -7.20 5.86 5.87
N SER A 8 -7.61 6.79 5.02
CA SER A 8 -7.34 6.75 3.59
C SER A 8 -6.66 8.03 3.13
N TYR A 9 -5.92 7.94 2.02
CA TYR A 9 -5.34 9.11 1.38
C TYR A 9 -5.11 8.93 -0.11
N ASN A 10 -5.21 10.03 -0.82
CA ASN A 10 -4.70 10.18 -2.17
C ASN A 10 -3.24 10.65 -2.08
N GLY A 11 -2.30 9.80 -2.46
CA GLY A 11 -0.86 10.04 -2.31
C GLY A 11 -0.23 10.98 -3.35
N THR A 12 -1.00 11.50 -4.32
CA THR A 12 -0.49 12.26 -5.46
C THR A 12 0.40 13.44 -5.04
N ASN A 13 -0.01 14.15 -3.98
CA ASN A 13 0.70 15.35 -3.50
C ASN A 13 1.73 15.05 -2.39
N TYR A 14 2.01 13.78 -2.10
CA TYR A 14 2.86 13.38 -0.97
C TYR A 14 4.08 12.60 -1.42
N SER A 15 5.19 12.82 -0.73
CA SER A 15 6.43 12.05 -0.88
C SER A 15 6.36 10.69 -0.18
N GLY A 16 5.17 10.10 -0.15
CA GLY A 16 4.85 8.83 0.49
C GLY A 16 4.36 9.00 1.93
N TRP A 17 4.29 7.86 2.63
CA TRP A 17 3.82 7.82 4.01
C TRP A 17 4.80 8.44 5.01
N GLN A 18 6.03 7.93 5.04
CA GLN A 18 7.01 8.16 6.10
C GLN A 18 7.54 9.59 6.09
N THR A 19 7.55 10.24 7.26
CA THR A 19 8.20 11.55 7.49
C THR A 19 9.64 11.55 6.99
N GLN A 20 9.99 12.56 6.20
CA GLN A 20 11.30 12.76 5.59
C GLN A 20 11.69 14.24 5.66
N PRO A 21 13.01 14.55 5.79
CA PRO A 21 13.44 15.93 5.71
C PRO A 21 13.05 16.60 4.39
N SER A 22 12.57 17.82 4.45
CA SER A 22 12.27 18.67 3.29
C SER A 22 11.22 18.12 2.30
N ALA A 23 10.33 17.24 2.75
CA ALA A 23 9.30 16.65 1.91
C ALA A 23 7.96 16.57 2.65
N VAL A 24 6.87 16.92 1.98
CA VAL A 24 5.52 16.78 2.53
C VAL A 24 5.12 15.31 2.49
N THR A 25 4.74 14.74 3.65
CA THR A 25 4.37 13.33 3.80
C THR A 25 3.03 13.19 4.49
N VAL A 26 2.35 12.06 4.28
CA VAL A 26 1.05 11.79 4.90
C VAL A 26 1.18 11.72 6.42
N GLN A 27 2.18 11.01 6.93
CA GLN A 27 2.43 10.85 8.37
C GLN A 27 2.61 12.20 9.06
N GLU A 28 3.51 13.05 8.57
CA GLU A 28 3.78 14.36 9.14
C GLU A 28 2.53 15.26 9.15
N THR A 29 1.74 15.22 8.07
CA THR A 29 0.51 16.01 7.96
C THR A 29 -0.50 15.61 9.05
N ILE A 30 -0.66 14.30 9.31
CA ILE A 30 -1.56 13.82 10.37
C ILE A 30 -1.00 14.15 11.76
N GLU A 31 0.29 13.91 12.02
CA GLU A 31 0.95 14.19 13.30
C GLU A 31 0.81 15.66 13.71
N ARG A 32 0.99 16.58 12.75
CA ARG A 32 0.79 18.02 12.96
C ARG A 32 -0.68 18.35 13.25
N ALA A 33 -1.62 17.79 12.48
CA ALA A 33 -3.05 18.01 12.68
C ALA A 33 -3.50 17.58 14.08
N LEU A 34 -3.12 16.38 14.51
CA LEU A 34 -3.42 15.87 15.85
C LEU A 34 -2.79 16.77 16.93
N GLY A 35 -1.55 17.23 16.75
CA GLY A 35 -0.89 18.15 17.68
C GLY A 35 -1.64 19.46 17.85
N VAL A 36 -2.07 20.08 16.75
CA VAL A 36 -2.84 21.34 16.78
C VAL A 36 -4.18 21.15 17.51
N ILE A 37 -4.92 20.09 17.19
CA ILE A 37 -6.25 19.83 17.78
C ILE A 37 -6.15 19.53 19.28
N LEU A 38 -5.13 18.81 19.70
CA LEU A 38 -4.87 18.49 21.11
C LEU A 38 -4.13 19.59 21.86
N ARG A 39 -3.82 20.73 21.19
CA ARG A 39 -3.02 21.83 21.75
C ARG A 39 -1.69 21.35 22.35
N SER A 40 -1.11 20.33 21.72
CA SER A 40 0.20 19.81 22.10
C SER A 40 1.31 20.75 21.59
N PRO A 41 2.37 20.99 22.37
CA PRO A 41 3.53 21.78 21.93
C PRO A 41 4.33 21.11 20.81
N THR A 42 4.13 19.82 20.58
CA THR A 42 4.78 19.00 19.57
C THR A 42 3.77 18.20 18.75
N PRO A 43 4.08 17.81 17.50
CA PRO A 43 3.29 16.85 16.76
C PRO A 43 3.06 15.57 17.56
N ILE A 44 1.90 14.94 17.39
CA ILE A 44 1.58 13.66 18.03
C ILE A 44 2.10 12.52 17.15
N PRO A 45 3.08 11.74 17.60
CA PRO A 45 3.69 10.71 16.77
C PRO A 45 2.71 9.58 16.47
N ILE A 46 2.67 9.13 15.22
CA ILE A 46 1.93 7.96 14.77
C ILE A 46 2.84 6.98 14.06
N VAL A 47 2.53 5.70 14.07
CA VAL A 47 3.30 4.67 13.38
C VAL A 47 2.40 3.86 12.45
N GLY A 48 2.63 3.95 11.16
CA GLY A 48 1.84 3.25 10.15
C GLY A 48 2.14 1.76 10.00
N ALA A 49 1.20 1.01 9.44
CA ALA A 49 1.29 -0.42 9.15
C ALA A 49 2.38 -0.76 8.11
N GLY A 50 2.84 0.21 7.36
CA GLY A 50 3.88 0.07 6.35
C GLY A 50 4.22 1.41 5.71
N ARG A 51 5.25 1.41 4.88
CA ARG A 51 5.61 2.57 4.05
C ARG A 51 4.96 2.44 2.69
N THR A 52 4.44 3.54 2.16
CA THR A 52 4.09 3.67 0.75
C THR A 52 5.07 4.62 0.08
N ASP A 53 5.40 4.36 -1.18
CA ASP A 53 6.24 5.25 -1.98
C ASP A 53 5.49 6.56 -2.34
N ALA A 54 6.22 7.57 -2.80
CA ALA A 54 5.64 8.80 -3.34
C ALA A 54 4.60 8.51 -4.42
N GLY A 55 3.44 9.15 -4.35
CA GLY A 55 2.34 8.99 -5.29
C GLY A 55 1.49 7.72 -5.11
N VAL A 56 1.83 6.83 -4.18
CA VAL A 56 1.02 5.64 -3.86
C VAL A 56 -0.12 6.03 -2.93
N HIS A 57 -1.31 5.51 -3.19
CA HIS A 57 -2.51 5.77 -2.41
C HIS A 57 -2.75 4.70 -1.34
N ALA A 58 -3.65 4.99 -0.40
CA ALA A 58 -4.20 3.99 0.51
C ALA A 58 -5.71 4.19 0.69
N ARG A 59 -6.47 3.09 0.66
CA ARG A 59 -7.88 3.06 1.04
C ARG A 59 -8.06 2.66 2.49
N ALA A 60 -7.13 1.87 3.04
CA ALA A 60 -7.17 1.41 4.42
C ALA A 60 -5.76 1.30 5.02
N MET A 61 -5.07 2.43 5.17
CA MET A 61 -3.89 2.49 6.03
C MET A 61 -4.33 2.40 7.48
N VAL A 62 -3.56 1.68 8.30
CA VAL A 62 -3.73 1.67 9.74
C VAL A 62 -2.48 2.25 10.40
N ALA A 63 -2.66 3.13 11.36
CA ALA A 63 -1.58 3.65 12.19
C ALA A 63 -1.93 3.51 13.67
N HIS A 64 -0.95 3.21 14.53
CA HIS A 64 -1.16 3.32 15.95
C HIS A 64 -0.70 4.67 16.49
N VAL A 65 -1.39 5.09 17.54
CA VAL A 65 -1.13 6.30 18.30
C VAL A 65 -1.35 6.03 19.79
N ASP A 66 -0.53 6.62 20.63
CA ASP A 66 -0.70 6.61 22.08
C ASP A 66 -1.32 7.96 22.53
N LEU A 67 -2.51 7.90 23.10
CA LEU A 67 -3.26 9.10 23.53
C LEU A 67 -3.65 8.98 25.02
N PRO A 68 -3.56 10.08 25.80
CA PRO A 68 -4.06 10.13 27.16
C PRO A 68 -5.58 10.44 27.18
N LEU A 69 -6.36 9.79 26.32
CA LEU A 69 -7.79 10.04 26.12
C LEU A 69 -8.56 8.75 26.32
N GLU A 70 -9.79 8.87 26.82
CA GLU A 70 -10.76 7.79 26.79
C GLU A 70 -11.36 7.63 25.39
N LEU A 71 -12.03 6.50 25.14
CA LEU A 71 -12.50 6.13 23.79
C LEU A 71 -13.41 7.17 23.15
N GLU A 72 -14.35 7.74 23.91
CA GLU A 72 -15.28 8.73 23.36
C GLU A 72 -14.58 10.05 23.00
N GLU A 73 -13.61 10.49 23.80
CA GLU A 73 -12.77 11.65 23.49
C GLU A 73 -11.89 11.38 22.26
N ALA A 74 -11.38 10.14 22.11
CA ALA A 74 -10.59 9.73 20.96
C ALA A 74 -11.45 9.70 19.68
N LYS A 75 -12.72 9.29 19.74
CA LYS A 75 -13.66 9.36 18.61
C LYS A 75 -13.93 10.81 18.19
N ASP A 76 -14.17 11.71 19.16
CA ASP A 76 -14.33 13.13 18.88
C ASP A 76 -13.07 13.76 18.27
N LEU A 77 -11.89 13.35 18.75
CA LEU A 77 -10.61 13.75 18.16
C LEU A 77 -10.53 13.37 16.68
N VAL A 78 -10.89 12.13 16.31
CA VAL A 78 -10.88 11.68 14.91
C VAL A 78 -11.85 12.50 14.07
N PHE A 79 -13.05 12.76 14.56
CA PHE A 79 -14.03 13.59 13.86
C PHE A 79 -13.52 15.01 13.61
N ARG A 80 -12.88 15.64 14.60
CA ARG A 80 -12.29 16.98 14.45
C ARG A 80 -11.10 16.97 13.52
N ALA A 81 -10.25 15.93 13.62
CA ALA A 81 -9.07 15.78 12.77
C ALA A 81 -9.43 15.59 11.30
N ASP A 82 -10.45 14.79 11.00
CA ASP A 82 -10.94 14.59 9.65
C ASP A 82 -11.39 15.92 9.00
N ARG A 83 -12.02 16.78 9.75
CA ARG A 83 -12.44 18.11 9.27
C ARG A 83 -11.30 19.13 9.15
N PHE A 84 -10.20 18.93 9.85
CA PHE A 84 -9.04 19.81 9.84
C PHE A 84 -8.02 19.42 8.77
N LEU A 85 -7.92 18.12 8.45
CA LEU A 85 -6.99 17.58 7.46
C LEU A 85 -7.30 18.07 6.05
N PRO A 86 -6.30 18.13 5.15
CA PRO A 86 -6.51 18.36 3.73
C PRO A 86 -7.47 17.33 3.12
N LYS A 87 -8.20 17.72 2.07
CA LYS A 87 -9.22 16.90 1.40
C LYS A 87 -8.73 15.55 0.84
N ASP A 88 -7.43 15.37 0.74
CA ASP A 88 -6.77 14.17 0.23
C ASP A 88 -6.32 13.19 1.33
N ILE A 89 -6.67 13.48 2.61
CA ILE A 89 -6.50 12.57 3.76
C ILE A 89 -7.80 12.52 4.55
N ALA A 90 -8.31 11.31 4.81
CA ALA A 90 -9.50 11.09 5.64
C ALA A 90 -9.21 10.08 6.76
N LEU A 91 -9.63 10.41 7.99
CA LEU A 91 -9.62 9.50 9.14
C LEU A 91 -11.01 8.88 9.28
N HIS A 92 -11.09 7.54 9.31
CA HIS A 92 -12.38 6.84 9.30
C HIS A 92 -12.84 6.40 10.68
N CYS A 93 -11.95 5.77 11.44
CA CYS A 93 -12.29 5.29 12.79
C CYS A 93 -11.03 5.18 13.65
N ILE A 94 -11.28 5.16 14.97
CA ILE A 94 -10.28 4.88 15.99
C ILE A 94 -10.80 3.75 16.88
N ARG A 95 -9.95 2.79 17.19
CA ARG A 95 -10.29 1.63 18.01
C ARG A 95 -9.22 1.39 19.06
N PRO A 96 -9.59 1.16 20.33
CA PRO A 96 -8.64 0.83 21.37
C PRO A 96 -8.03 -0.56 21.08
N VAL A 97 -6.75 -0.68 21.34
CA VAL A 97 -6.01 -1.93 21.17
C VAL A 97 -5.13 -2.20 22.38
N ARG A 98 -4.66 -3.44 22.51
CA ARG A 98 -3.70 -3.80 23.55
C ARG A 98 -2.46 -2.91 23.47
N GLU A 99 -1.81 -2.66 24.60
CA GLU A 99 -0.66 -1.76 24.70
C GLU A 99 0.53 -2.23 23.84
N GLU A 100 0.73 -3.53 23.74
CA GLU A 100 1.77 -4.15 22.91
C GLU A 100 1.44 -4.16 21.41
N ALA A 101 0.22 -3.84 21.01
CA ALA A 101 -0.20 -3.83 19.60
C ALA A 101 0.61 -2.83 18.79
N HIS A 102 1.14 -3.27 17.65
CA HIS A 102 1.97 -2.44 16.80
C HIS A 102 1.44 -2.48 15.35
N ALA A 103 1.06 -1.33 14.78
CA ALA A 103 0.43 -1.27 13.46
C ALA A 103 1.22 -2.02 12.37
N ARG A 104 2.54 -1.98 12.42
CA ARG A 104 3.40 -2.66 11.43
C ARG A 104 3.64 -4.13 11.75
N PHE A 105 3.99 -4.44 13.01
CA PHE A 105 4.50 -5.77 13.37
C PHE A 105 3.40 -6.75 13.77
N SER A 106 2.25 -6.26 14.25
CA SER A 106 1.10 -7.11 14.55
C SER A 106 0.23 -7.43 13.33
N ALA A 107 0.47 -6.79 12.19
CA ALA A 107 -0.28 -7.07 10.97
C ALA A 107 0.13 -8.41 10.37
N THR A 108 -0.87 -9.25 10.07
CA THR A 108 -0.71 -10.60 9.50
C THR A 108 -0.73 -10.62 7.98
N ALA A 109 -1.41 -9.65 7.34
CA ALA A 109 -1.43 -9.52 5.89
C ALA A 109 -1.61 -8.06 5.45
N ARG A 110 -1.19 -7.77 4.23
CA ARG A 110 -1.47 -6.53 3.49
C ARG A 110 -1.96 -6.92 2.12
N THR A 111 -3.00 -6.21 1.65
CA THR A 111 -3.51 -6.34 0.29
C THR A 111 -3.26 -5.04 -0.46
N TYR A 112 -2.68 -5.15 -1.63
CA TYR A 112 -2.54 -4.06 -2.57
C TYR A 112 -3.38 -4.29 -3.81
N ARG A 113 -3.88 -3.21 -4.40
CA ARG A 113 -4.51 -3.22 -5.71
C ARG A 113 -3.81 -2.26 -6.66
N TYR A 114 -3.64 -2.70 -7.90
CA TYR A 114 -3.12 -1.87 -8.99
C TYR A 114 -4.19 -1.73 -10.06
N TYR A 115 -4.58 -0.50 -10.34
CA TYR A 115 -5.67 -0.20 -11.26
C TYR A 115 -5.16 0.16 -12.65
N LEU A 116 -5.75 -0.42 -13.69
CA LEU A 116 -5.40 -0.22 -15.08
C LEU A 116 -6.64 0.06 -15.91
N THR A 117 -6.54 0.95 -16.87
CA THR A 117 -7.60 1.21 -17.86
C THR A 117 -7.05 1.17 -19.29
N LEU A 118 -7.82 0.59 -20.21
CA LEU A 118 -7.57 0.60 -21.66
C LEU A 118 -8.36 1.71 -22.37
N ARG A 119 -9.18 2.46 -21.63
CA ARG A 119 -10.01 3.56 -22.15
C ARG A 119 -9.59 4.89 -21.53
N LYS A 120 -9.79 5.97 -22.29
CA LYS A 120 -9.63 7.32 -21.75
C LYS A 120 -10.79 7.61 -20.80
N ASN A 121 -10.48 7.97 -19.55
CA ASN A 121 -11.45 8.47 -18.58
C ASN A 121 -10.84 9.65 -17.81
N PRO A 122 -11.27 10.89 -18.08
CA PRO A 122 -10.68 12.08 -17.45
C PRO A 122 -10.89 12.17 -15.94
N PHE A 123 -11.81 11.37 -15.37
CA PHE A 123 -12.07 11.36 -13.92
C PHE A 123 -11.11 10.47 -13.12
N VAL A 124 -10.32 9.63 -13.80
CA VAL A 124 -9.41 8.66 -13.16
C VAL A 124 -7.99 8.68 -13.75
N GLU A 125 -7.67 9.66 -14.57
CA GLU A 125 -6.37 9.74 -15.28
C GLU A 125 -5.17 9.68 -14.31
N ASP A 126 -5.27 10.34 -13.15
CA ASP A 126 -4.24 10.35 -12.11
C ASP A 126 -4.40 9.22 -11.06
N LEU A 127 -5.35 8.31 -11.26
CA LEU A 127 -5.72 7.27 -10.29
C LEU A 127 -5.59 5.85 -10.84
N MET A 128 -5.37 5.71 -12.16
CA MET A 128 -5.21 4.43 -12.84
C MET A 128 -4.12 4.54 -13.92
N LEU A 129 -3.42 3.45 -14.16
CA LEU A 129 -2.49 3.38 -15.30
C LEU A 129 -3.30 3.21 -16.59
N ARG A 130 -3.23 4.19 -17.48
CA ARG A 130 -3.82 4.08 -18.81
C ARG A 130 -2.82 3.47 -19.79
N LEU A 131 -3.28 2.45 -20.53
CA LEU A 131 -2.53 1.84 -21.63
C LEU A 131 -3.34 1.94 -22.93
N HIS A 132 -2.62 2.09 -24.05
CA HIS A 132 -3.22 2.30 -25.38
C HIS A 132 -3.19 1.05 -26.28
N PHE A 133 -2.87 -0.10 -25.71
CA PHE A 133 -2.73 -1.36 -26.43
C PHE A 133 -3.34 -2.49 -25.59
N PRO A 134 -3.84 -3.56 -26.24
CA PRO A 134 -4.39 -4.70 -25.55
C PRO A 134 -3.30 -5.45 -24.79
N LEU A 135 -3.70 -6.18 -23.75
CA LEU A 135 -2.86 -7.06 -22.95
C LEU A 135 -3.50 -8.45 -22.90
N ASP A 136 -2.64 -9.47 -22.88
CA ASP A 136 -3.04 -10.84 -22.59
C ASP A 136 -3.15 -11.04 -21.07
N PHE A 137 -4.35 -10.83 -20.51
CA PHE A 137 -4.60 -10.99 -19.07
C PHE A 137 -4.63 -12.45 -18.64
N GLU A 138 -4.85 -13.39 -19.55
CA GLU A 138 -4.78 -14.83 -19.26
C GLU A 138 -3.33 -15.22 -18.99
N ALA A 139 -2.42 -14.88 -19.89
CA ALA A 139 -0.98 -15.08 -19.68
C ALA A 139 -0.46 -14.34 -18.44
N MET A 140 -0.93 -13.11 -18.19
CA MET A 140 -0.58 -12.36 -16.97
C MET A 140 -1.05 -13.07 -15.71
N ASN A 141 -2.21 -13.70 -15.71
CA ASN A 141 -2.73 -14.46 -14.57
C ASN A 141 -1.95 -15.75 -14.35
N GLU A 142 -1.61 -16.47 -15.41
CA GLU A 142 -0.75 -17.67 -15.31
C GLU A 142 0.64 -17.30 -14.74
N ALA A 143 1.22 -16.18 -15.15
CA ALA A 143 2.48 -15.68 -14.58
C ALA A 143 2.30 -15.25 -13.12
N ALA A 144 1.20 -14.57 -12.77
CA ALA A 144 0.92 -14.13 -11.40
C ALA A 144 0.76 -15.32 -10.43
N LYS A 145 0.20 -16.44 -10.86
CA LYS A 145 0.10 -17.66 -10.05
C LYS A 145 1.47 -18.18 -9.62
N ARG A 146 2.52 -18.01 -10.45
CA ARG A 146 3.88 -18.42 -10.09
C ARG A 146 4.43 -17.73 -8.86
N LEU A 147 3.92 -16.52 -8.51
CA LEU A 147 4.32 -15.82 -7.30
C LEU A 147 4.01 -16.60 -6.02
N LEU A 148 3.02 -17.49 -6.02
CA LEU A 148 2.63 -18.27 -4.86
C LEU A 148 3.62 -19.42 -4.55
N ASP A 149 4.45 -19.80 -5.53
CA ASP A 149 5.40 -20.91 -5.42
C ASP A 149 6.76 -20.48 -4.83
N TYR A 150 6.98 -19.17 -4.62
CA TYR A 150 8.25 -18.59 -4.18
C TYR A 150 8.10 -17.86 -2.85
N THR A 151 9.22 -17.72 -2.15
CA THR A 151 9.33 -16.92 -0.93
C THR A 151 10.35 -15.79 -1.05
N ASP A 152 11.46 -16.00 -1.75
CA ASP A 152 12.47 -14.97 -1.97
C ASP A 152 12.09 -14.09 -3.19
N PHE A 153 11.90 -12.80 -2.93
CA PHE A 153 11.52 -11.80 -3.93
C PHE A 153 12.61 -10.75 -4.18
N THR A 154 13.87 -11.14 -4.05
CA THR A 154 15.04 -10.27 -4.31
C THR A 154 14.95 -9.57 -5.67
N SER A 155 14.49 -10.27 -6.71
CA SER A 155 14.31 -9.69 -8.06
C SER A 155 13.31 -8.54 -8.12
N PHE A 156 12.43 -8.40 -7.13
CA PHE A 156 11.46 -7.31 -7.07
C PHE A 156 11.73 -6.31 -5.94
N SER A 157 12.82 -6.49 -5.19
CA SER A 157 13.22 -5.59 -4.11
C SER A 157 14.00 -4.39 -4.64
N LYS A 158 13.82 -3.20 -4.04
CA LYS A 158 14.74 -2.10 -4.25
C LYS A 158 16.09 -2.44 -3.62
N LEU A 159 17.18 -2.24 -4.36
CA LEU A 159 18.55 -2.44 -3.86
C LEU A 159 18.85 -1.50 -2.68
N HIS A 160 19.78 -1.92 -1.82
CA HIS A 160 20.26 -1.15 -0.66
C HIS A 160 19.15 -0.77 0.33
N THR A 161 18.38 -1.75 0.79
CA THR A 161 17.39 -1.59 1.86
C THR A 161 17.86 -2.30 3.13
N ASP A 162 17.56 -1.70 4.32
CA ASP A 162 17.92 -2.24 5.64
C ASP A 162 17.01 -3.42 6.07
N VAL A 163 16.69 -4.31 5.15
CA VAL A 163 15.88 -5.51 5.46
C VAL A 163 16.78 -6.69 5.72
N LYS A 164 16.44 -7.50 6.74
CA LYS A 164 17.20 -8.69 7.13
C LYS A 164 17.05 -9.83 6.11
N THR A 165 15.91 -9.93 5.46
CA THR A 165 15.58 -10.95 4.46
C THR A 165 14.65 -10.37 3.39
N ASN A 166 14.68 -10.94 2.17
CA ASN A 166 13.78 -10.61 1.08
C ASN A 166 12.61 -11.62 1.00
N ASP A 167 12.40 -12.41 2.05
CA ASP A 167 11.33 -13.38 2.11
C ASP A 167 9.98 -12.71 2.37
N CYS A 168 9.00 -13.10 1.57
CA CYS A 168 7.59 -12.71 1.67
C CYS A 168 6.73 -13.93 1.34
N ARG A 169 5.59 -14.06 1.97
CA ARG A 169 4.62 -15.11 1.64
C ARG A 169 3.41 -14.49 0.96
N ILE A 170 3.35 -14.63 -0.37
CA ILE A 170 2.20 -14.20 -1.16
C ILE A 170 1.12 -15.28 -1.07
N THR A 171 -0.11 -14.87 -0.76
CA THR A 171 -1.28 -15.76 -0.64
C THR A 171 -2.27 -15.57 -1.78
N GLU A 172 -2.24 -14.40 -2.43
CA GLU A 172 -3.09 -14.09 -3.58
C GLU A 172 -2.34 -13.20 -4.57
N ALA A 173 -2.47 -13.50 -5.86
CA ALA A 173 -1.97 -12.64 -6.94
C ALA A 173 -2.77 -12.91 -8.22
N TYR A 174 -3.61 -11.97 -8.66
CA TYR A 174 -4.44 -12.15 -9.85
C TYR A 174 -4.95 -10.82 -10.43
N TRP A 175 -5.24 -10.85 -11.75
CA TRP A 175 -5.93 -9.79 -12.48
C TRP A 175 -7.40 -10.16 -12.65
N GLN A 176 -8.28 -9.20 -12.48
CA GLN A 176 -9.70 -9.31 -12.75
C GLN A 176 -10.23 -8.06 -13.45
N ARG A 177 -11.38 -8.17 -14.11
CA ARG A 177 -12.06 -7.00 -14.68
C ARG A 177 -12.50 -6.07 -13.55
N GLY A 178 -12.32 -4.76 -13.75
CA GLY A 178 -12.84 -3.75 -12.84
C GLY A 178 -14.34 -3.51 -13.06
N ALA A 179 -14.91 -2.60 -12.26
CA ALA A 179 -16.33 -2.27 -12.32
C ALA A 179 -16.71 -1.55 -13.62
N GLU A 180 -15.81 -0.73 -14.19
CA GLU A 180 -16.04 -0.02 -15.43
C GLU A 180 -15.47 -0.80 -16.61
N GLU A 181 -16.13 -0.68 -17.76
CA GLU A 181 -15.70 -1.33 -19.00
C GLU A 181 -14.30 -0.87 -19.42
N GLY A 182 -13.44 -1.84 -19.75
CA GLY A 182 -12.06 -1.59 -20.12
C GLY A 182 -11.11 -1.38 -18.93
N THR A 183 -11.60 -1.50 -17.70
CA THR A 183 -10.75 -1.42 -16.51
C THR A 183 -10.36 -2.82 -16.01
N TRP A 184 -9.17 -2.89 -15.41
CA TRP A 184 -8.61 -4.10 -14.81
C TRP A 184 -7.94 -3.79 -13.49
N VAL A 185 -8.01 -4.75 -12.57
CA VAL A 185 -7.45 -4.63 -11.23
C VAL A 185 -6.55 -5.82 -10.94
N PHE A 186 -5.30 -5.56 -10.61
CA PHE A 186 -4.41 -6.55 -10.03
C PHE A 186 -4.55 -6.52 -8.52
N THR A 187 -4.87 -7.64 -7.91
CA THR A 187 -4.91 -7.82 -6.46
C THR A 187 -3.75 -8.71 -6.04
N ILE A 188 -3.02 -8.29 -5.01
CA ILE A 188 -1.94 -9.07 -4.40
C ILE A 188 -2.00 -8.95 -2.89
N THR A 189 -1.95 -10.11 -2.20
CA THR A 189 -1.95 -10.21 -0.74
C THR A 189 -0.73 -10.98 -0.26
N ALA A 190 -0.03 -10.45 0.75
CA ALA A 190 1.10 -11.12 1.38
C ALA A 190 1.21 -10.74 2.87
N ASP A 191 1.97 -11.52 3.64
CA ASP A 191 2.33 -11.21 5.03
C ASP A 191 3.11 -9.90 5.14
N ARG A 192 3.98 -9.61 4.17
CA ARG A 192 4.74 -8.36 4.02
C ARG A 192 5.10 -8.10 2.56
N PHE A 193 5.50 -6.87 2.27
CA PHE A 193 6.07 -6.50 0.98
C PHE A 193 7.40 -5.77 1.17
N LEU A 194 8.32 -5.98 0.23
CA LEU A 194 9.57 -5.24 0.12
C LEU A 194 9.30 -3.88 -0.53
N ARG A 195 10.23 -2.95 -0.33
CA ARG A 195 10.13 -1.63 -0.96
C ARG A 195 10.05 -1.75 -2.47
N ASN A 196 9.05 -1.11 -3.09
CA ASN A 196 8.80 -1.09 -4.53
C ASN A 196 8.37 -2.45 -5.14
N MET A 197 8.20 -3.52 -4.33
CA MET A 197 7.97 -4.89 -4.79
C MET A 197 6.73 -5.01 -5.68
N VAL A 198 5.58 -4.55 -5.24
CA VAL A 198 4.33 -4.68 -6.03
C VAL A 198 4.44 -3.98 -7.37
N ARG A 199 5.03 -2.80 -7.43
CA ARG A 199 5.24 -2.05 -8.68
C ARG A 199 6.21 -2.77 -9.63
N ALA A 200 7.25 -3.40 -9.12
CA ALA A 200 8.18 -4.19 -9.93
C ALA A 200 7.51 -5.46 -10.47
N ILE A 201 6.71 -6.16 -9.66
CA ILE A 201 5.89 -7.30 -10.09
C ILE A 201 4.93 -6.87 -11.21
N VAL A 202 4.14 -5.83 -11.00
CA VAL A 202 3.19 -5.34 -12.01
C VAL A 202 3.92 -4.93 -13.29
N GLY A 203 5.02 -4.19 -13.20
CA GLY A 203 5.80 -3.79 -14.36
C GLY A 203 6.30 -4.98 -15.18
N THR A 204 6.69 -6.08 -14.51
CA THR A 204 7.13 -7.31 -15.16
C THR A 204 5.95 -8.11 -15.74
N LEU A 205 4.83 -8.21 -15.03
CA LEU A 205 3.58 -8.80 -15.55
C LEU A 205 3.08 -8.08 -16.80
N LEU A 206 3.23 -6.76 -16.87
CA LEU A 206 2.89 -5.98 -18.07
C LEU A 206 3.75 -6.36 -19.29
N GLN A 207 5.00 -6.83 -19.09
CA GLN A 207 5.79 -7.35 -20.22
C GLN A 207 5.27 -8.72 -20.69
N VAL A 208 4.76 -9.55 -19.77
CA VAL A 208 4.08 -10.81 -20.14
C VAL A 208 2.82 -10.51 -20.95
N GLY A 209 1.97 -9.61 -20.48
CA GLY A 209 0.75 -9.21 -21.19
C GLY A 209 0.98 -8.59 -22.57
N LYS A 210 2.17 -8.02 -22.81
CA LYS A 210 2.63 -7.51 -24.12
C LYS A 210 3.23 -8.60 -25.02
N GLY A 211 3.33 -9.85 -24.56
CA GLY A 211 4.01 -10.93 -25.26
C GLY A 211 5.53 -10.77 -25.39
N ARG A 212 6.15 -9.91 -24.53
CA ARG A 212 7.61 -9.71 -24.51
C ARG A 212 8.33 -10.66 -23.58
N LEU A 213 7.63 -11.23 -22.63
CA LEU A 213 8.08 -12.28 -21.73
C LEU A 213 7.05 -13.40 -21.74
N THR A 214 7.51 -14.64 -21.65
CA THR A 214 6.68 -15.81 -21.40
C THR A 214 6.38 -15.96 -19.90
N VAL A 215 5.47 -16.86 -19.56
CA VAL A 215 5.20 -17.25 -18.15
C VAL A 215 6.46 -17.86 -17.50
N ASP A 216 7.22 -18.64 -18.27
CA ASP A 216 8.46 -19.28 -17.78
C ASP A 216 9.59 -18.25 -17.61
N ASP A 217 9.69 -17.23 -18.48
CA ASP A 217 10.62 -16.11 -18.28
C ASP A 217 10.31 -15.37 -16.97
N PHE A 218 9.02 -15.14 -16.68
CA PHE A 218 8.62 -14.51 -15.43
C PHE A 218 9.03 -15.33 -14.19
N ALA A 219 8.81 -16.64 -14.21
CA ALA A 219 9.27 -17.55 -13.16
C ALA A 219 10.81 -17.56 -13.05
N GLY A 220 11.51 -17.56 -14.18
CA GLY A 220 12.98 -17.47 -14.24
C GLY A 220 13.51 -16.15 -13.64
N ILE A 221 12.80 -15.03 -13.82
CA ILE A 221 13.15 -13.75 -13.19
C ILE A 221 13.06 -13.85 -11.67
N ILE A 222 12.01 -14.50 -11.11
CA ILE A 222 11.90 -14.68 -9.66
C ILE A 222 13.06 -15.53 -9.15
N ALA A 223 13.31 -16.68 -9.80
CA ALA A 223 14.33 -17.63 -9.41
C ALA A 223 15.77 -17.04 -9.51
N ALA A 224 15.99 -16.07 -10.38
CA ALA A 224 17.30 -15.44 -10.58
C ALA A 224 17.76 -14.59 -9.38
N GLN A 225 16.87 -14.17 -8.50
CA GLN A 225 17.16 -13.32 -7.33
C GLN A 225 18.00 -12.07 -7.70
N ASP A 226 17.74 -11.51 -8.87
CA ASP A 226 18.46 -10.38 -9.45
C ASP A 226 17.50 -9.29 -9.93
N ARG A 227 17.53 -8.11 -9.26
CA ARG A 227 16.67 -6.96 -9.59
C ARG A 227 16.86 -6.48 -11.03
N SER A 228 18.04 -6.66 -11.62
CA SER A 228 18.33 -6.23 -12.99
C SER A 228 17.55 -7.02 -14.05
N LYS A 229 17.11 -8.22 -13.72
CA LYS A 229 16.31 -9.09 -14.60
C LYS A 229 14.84 -8.69 -14.67
N ALA A 230 14.30 -8.09 -13.59
CA ALA A 230 12.91 -7.63 -13.57
C ALA A 230 12.77 -6.32 -14.39
N ALA A 231 11.58 -6.12 -14.94
CA ALA A 231 11.27 -4.92 -15.70
C ALA A 231 11.27 -3.64 -14.83
N ALA A 232 11.15 -2.49 -15.49
CA ALA A 232 10.92 -1.22 -14.83
C ALA A 232 9.64 -1.27 -13.99
N SER A 233 9.69 -0.63 -12.83
CA SER A 233 8.54 -0.59 -11.92
C SER A 233 7.38 0.19 -12.54
N ALA A 234 6.17 -0.32 -12.39
CA ALA A 234 4.96 0.35 -12.81
C ALA A 234 4.77 1.70 -12.07
N PRO A 235 4.08 2.69 -12.67
CA PRO A 235 3.81 3.98 -12.05
C PRO A 235 3.14 3.88 -10.67
N ALA A 236 3.43 4.83 -9.78
CA ALA A 236 2.95 4.80 -8.39
C ALA A 236 1.45 5.16 -8.27
N HIS A 237 0.98 6.11 -9.08
CA HIS A 237 -0.37 6.69 -9.02
C HIS A 237 -1.53 5.71 -9.26
N ALA A 238 -1.24 4.49 -9.65
CA ALA A 238 -2.25 3.45 -9.83
C ALA A 238 -2.21 2.37 -8.75
N LEU A 239 -1.30 2.48 -7.77
CA LEU A 239 -1.15 1.53 -6.68
C LEU A 239 -1.82 2.02 -5.40
N TYR A 240 -2.58 1.12 -4.76
CA TYR A 240 -3.32 1.38 -3.52
C TYR A 240 -3.04 0.31 -2.48
N LEU A 241 -2.72 0.73 -1.24
CA LEU A 241 -2.86 -0.14 -0.08
C LEU A 241 -4.36 -0.28 0.21
N GLU A 242 -4.91 -1.45 -0.06
CA GLU A 242 -6.36 -1.71 0.01
C GLU A 242 -6.81 -2.17 1.38
N ALA A 243 -6.01 -3.01 2.05
CA ALA A 243 -6.32 -3.54 3.36
C ALA A 243 -5.07 -3.90 4.17
N VAL A 244 -5.19 -3.84 5.48
CA VAL A 244 -4.24 -4.39 6.44
C VAL A 244 -5.01 -5.28 7.41
N THR A 245 -4.59 -6.52 7.56
CA THR A 245 -5.26 -7.51 8.42
C THR A 245 -4.51 -7.67 9.73
N TYR A 246 -5.26 -7.77 10.82
CA TYR A 246 -4.74 -8.00 12.18
C TYR A 246 -5.50 -9.15 12.86
N PRO A 247 -4.89 -9.82 13.85
CA PRO A 247 -5.61 -10.73 14.74
C PRO A 247 -6.72 -9.98 15.48
N SER A 248 -7.88 -10.62 15.62
CA SER A 248 -9.07 -10.00 16.24
C SER A 248 -8.88 -9.72 17.74
N ASP A 249 -8.05 -10.50 18.41
CA ASP A 249 -7.76 -10.38 19.84
C ASP A 249 -6.87 -9.18 20.22
N LEU A 250 -6.37 -8.44 19.24
CA LEU A 250 -5.66 -7.17 19.48
C LEU A 250 -6.60 -6.04 19.89
N TYR A 251 -7.86 -6.10 19.50
CA TYR A 251 -8.84 -5.05 19.75
C TYR A 251 -9.49 -5.21 21.12
N LEU A 252 -9.66 -4.09 21.83
CA LEU A 252 -10.32 -4.03 23.14
C LEU A 252 -11.77 -3.55 22.92
N GLY A 253 -12.71 -4.48 22.97
CA GLY A 253 -14.16 -4.17 22.84
C GLY A 253 -14.66 -4.21 21.41
#